data_c32aedfb38b04aa1dcc6616188003339
#
_entry.id   c32aedfb38b04aa1dcc6616188003339
#
_cell.length_a   1.000
_cell.length_b   1.000
_cell.length_c   1.000
_cell.angle_alpha   90.00
_cell.angle_beta   90.00
_cell.angle_gamma   90.00
#
_symmetry.space_group_name_H-M   'P 1'
#
loop_
_entity.id
_entity.type
_entity.pdbx_description
1 polymer ?
#
loop_
_entity_poly.entity_id
_entity_poly.type
_entity_poly.pdbx_seq_one_letter_code
_entity_poly.pdbx_strand_id
1 'polypeptide(L)'
;MNELDALLITPPSRLDVYQELSNEYAAIEPPVWSSLIAKYLLKRGFNIKILDAEAENLTHEQTAEKIISEKPLLAVYMVYGQQPSASTQCMPAGKKTADIVNDKSNDEIKSIVIGTHASSLPSRTLLEEPYTFVCQGEGPITVEELIKLLKKGKKNYKDVPGLWYKENGEIKNNKSAKMFENLDQSLPGQAWELLDLSKYKAH
;
A
#
# COMPACT_ATOMS: atom_id res chain seq x y z
N MET A 1 21.40 11.79 0.76
CA MET A 1 20.32 11.34 -0.13
C MET A 1 19.06 11.38 0.70
N ASN A 2 17.98 12.01 0.23
CA ASN A 2 16.71 11.91 0.94
C ASN A 2 16.23 10.47 0.80
N GLU A 3 16.18 9.74 1.89
CA GLU A 3 15.64 8.39 1.93
C GLU A 3 14.17 8.44 1.48
N LEU A 4 13.71 7.42 0.74
CA LEU A 4 12.32 7.27 0.35
C LEU A 4 11.50 6.89 1.60
N ASP A 5 10.61 7.77 2.03
CA ASP A 5 9.82 7.57 3.25
C ASP A 5 8.77 6.47 3.06
N ALA A 6 8.09 6.47 1.90
CA ALA A 6 7.19 5.38 1.54
C ALA A 6 7.09 5.19 0.03
N LEU A 7 6.93 3.93 -0.38
CA LEU A 7 6.55 3.51 -1.72
C LEU A 7 5.14 2.95 -1.65
N LEU A 8 4.18 3.59 -2.32
CA LEU A 8 2.82 3.09 -2.46
C LEU A 8 2.76 2.16 -3.68
N ILE A 9 2.33 0.92 -3.48
CA ILE A 9 2.44 -0.14 -4.46
C ILE A 9 1.05 -0.64 -4.82
N THR A 10 0.68 -0.55 -6.10
CA THR A 10 -0.45 -1.28 -6.68
C THR A 10 0.08 -2.61 -7.21
N PRO A 11 -0.22 -3.76 -6.57
CA PRO A 11 0.30 -5.06 -7.02
C PRO A 11 -0.25 -5.46 -8.39
N PRO A 12 0.46 -6.30 -9.17
CA PRO A 12 0.01 -6.77 -10.48
C PRO A 12 -1.07 -7.87 -10.33
N SER A 13 -2.32 -7.46 -10.14
CA SER A 13 -3.46 -8.35 -9.87
C SER A 13 -4.31 -8.67 -11.11
N ARG A 14 -4.21 -7.85 -12.16
CA ARG A 14 -5.10 -7.90 -13.33
C ARG A 14 -5.09 -9.26 -14.02
N LEU A 15 -3.92 -9.82 -14.27
CA LEU A 15 -3.79 -11.14 -14.90
C LEU A 15 -4.33 -12.25 -13.99
N ASP A 16 -4.09 -12.17 -12.69
CA ASP A 16 -4.58 -13.16 -11.73
C ASP A 16 -6.12 -13.13 -11.60
N VAL A 17 -6.72 -11.94 -11.70
CA VAL A 17 -8.18 -11.74 -11.54
C VAL A 17 -8.94 -11.98 -12.84
N TYR A 18 -8.47 -11.42 -13.97
CA TYR A 18 -9.20 -11.42 -15.24
C TYR A 18 -8.64 -12.40 -16.28
N GLN A 19 -7.52 -13.06 -15.99
CA GLN A 19 -6.84 -14.02 -16.88
C GLN A 19 -6.58 -13.41 -18.28
N GLU A 20 -6.76 -14.18 -19.34
CA GLU A 20 -6.53 -13.73 -20.73
C GLU A 20 -7.44 -12.56 -21.14
N LEU A 21 -8.64 -12.44 -20.55
CA LEU A 21 -9.54 -11.31 -20.80
C LEU A 21 -8.93 -9.96 -20.40
N SER A 22 -7.95 -9.98 -19.51
CA SER A 22 -7.26 -8.76 -19.07
C SER A 22 -6.51 -8.04 -20.17
N ASN A 23 -6.10 -8.74 -21.23
CA ASN A 23 -5.30 -8.16 -22.31
C ASN A 23 -6.14 -7.29 -23.25
N GLU A 24 -7.41 -7.66 -23.48
CA GLU A 24 -8.29 -7.00 -24.46
C GLU A 24 -9.39 -6.17 -23.81
N TYR A 25 -9.89 -6.59 -22.64
CA TYR A 25 -11.11 -6.05 -22.05
C TYR A 25 -10.94 -5.39 -20.67
N ALA A 26 -9.75 -5.42 -20.07
CA ALA A 26 -9.54 -4.75 -18.79
C ALA A 26 -8.96 -3.34 -18.96
N ALA A 27 -9.66 -2.34 -18.45
CA ALA A 27 -9.12 -0.99 -18.32
C ALA A 27 -7.87 -0.98 -17.43
N ILE A 28 -6.98 -0.03 -17.65
CA ILE A 28 -5.91 0.30 -16.73
C ILE A 28 -6.26 1.67 -16.14
N GLU A 29 -6.82 1.66 -14.95
CA GLU A 29 -7.27 2.87 -14.27
C GLU A 29 -6.19 3.43 -13.34
N PRO A 30 -6.09 4.77 -13.22
CA PRO A 30 -5.17 5.37 -12.25
C PRO A 30 -5.47 4.89 -10.83
N PRO A 31 -4.44 4.64 -10.00
CA PRO A 31 -4.61 4.14 -8.63
C PRO A 31 -5.05 5.28 -7.70
N VAL A 32 -6.35 5.59 -7.70
CA VAL A 32 -6.95 6.73 -7.02
C VAL A 32 -6.58 6.79 -5.54
N TRP A 33 -6.68 5.66 -4.84
CA TRP A 33 -6.38 5.60 -3.40
C TRP A 33 -4.89 5.83 -3.12
N SER A 34 -4.00 5.24 -3.91
CA SER A 34 -2.56 5.49 -3.81
C SER A 34 -2.25 6.97 -4.04
N SER A 35 -2.86 7.54 -5.07
CA SER A 35 -2.65 8.95 -5.43
C SER A 35 -3.17 9.93 -4.38
N LEU A 36 -4.33 9.66 -3.76
CA LEU A 36 -4.87 10.46 -2.65
C LEU A 36 -3.95 10.43 -1.42
N ILE A 37 -3.53 9.23 -0.99
CA ILE A 37 -2.63 9.07 0.16
C ILE A 37 -1.27 9.69 -0.13
N ALA A 38 -0.73 9.49 -1.35
CA ALA A 38 0.53 10.11 -1.75
C ALA A 38 0.45 11.64 -1.66
N LYS A 39 -0.61 12.26 -2.20
CA LYS A 39 -0.77 13.72 -2.14
C LYS A 39 -0.89 14.24 -0.72
N TYR A 40 -1.62 13.51 0.13
CA TYR A 40 -1.75 13.82 1.55
C TYR A 40 -0.37 13.85 2.23
N LEU A 41 0.48 12.85 1.97
CA LEU A 41 1.82 12.71 2.55
C LEU A 41 2.81 13.72 1.97
N LEU A 42 2.81 13.94 0.64
CA LEU A 42 3.66 14.95 -0.02
C LEU A 42 3.44 16.34 0.56
N LYS A 43 2.17 16.74 0.78
CA LYS A 43 1.83 18.03 1.39
C LYS A 43 2.34 18.17 2.83
N ARG A 44 2.69 17.07 3.49
CA ARG A 44 3.28 17.03 4.83
C ARG A 44 4.80 16.88 4.82
N GLY A 45 5.40 16.97 3.64
CA GLY A 45 6.87 17.00 3.46
C GLY A 45 7.53 15.63 3.47
N PHE A 46 6.76 14.54 3.28
CA PHE A 46 7.34 13.21 3.10
C PHE A 46 7.81 12.98 1.67
N ASN A 47 8.87 12.19 1.52
CA ASN A 47 9.36 11.75 0.22
C ASN A 47 8.62 10.46 -0.19
N ILE A 48 7.73 10.57 -1.17
CA ILE A 48 6.78 9.52 -1.57
C ILE A 48 6.93 9.21 -3.05
N LYS A 49 6.86 7.92 -3.39
CA LYS A 49 6.69 7.43 -4.76
C LYS A 49 5.48 6.52 -4.86
N ILE A 50 4.96 6.37 -6.07
CA ILE A 50 3.95 5.37 -6.44
C ILE A 50 4.60 4.40 -7.42
N LEU A 51 4.42 3.10 -7.19
CA LEU A 51 4.73 2.03 -8.11
C LEU A 51 3.42 1.35 -8.50
N ASP A 52 2.93 1.65 -9.68
CA ASP A 52 1.75 1.00 -10.24
C ASP A 52 2.19 -0.12 -11.17
N ALA A 53 2.24 -1.35 -10.64
CA ALA A 53 2.67 -2.51 -11.39
C ALA A 53 1.69 -2.90 -12.51
N GLU A 54 0.41 -2.54 -12.39
CA GLU A 54 -0.60 -2.73 -13.43
C GLU A 54 -0.32 -1.85 -14.65
N ALA A 55 -0.13 -0.55 -14.42
CA ALA A 55 0.15 0.43 -15.47
C ALA A 55 1.52 0.19 -16.13
N GLU A 56 2.48 -0.31 -15.37
CA GLU A 56 3.81 -0.66 -15.86
C GLU A 56 3.90 -2.06 -16.46
N ASN A 57 2.82 -2.84 -16.42
CA ASN A 57 2.74 -4.22 -16.90
C ASN A 57 3.87 -5.10 -16.36
N LEU A 58 4.12 -5.01 -15.05
CA LEU A 58 5.18 -5.75 -14.36
C LEU A 58 4.70 -7.11 -13.88
N THR A 59 5.63 -8.08 -13.83
CA THR A 59 5.41 -9.33 -13.08
C THR A 59 5.60 -9.09 -11.59
N HIS A 60 5.23 -10.07 -10.75
CA HIS A 60 5.48 -10.02 -9.30
C HIS A 60 6.97 -9.90 -8.99
N GLU A 61 7.81 -10.62 -9.72
CA GLU A 61 9.27 -10.60 -9.58
C GLU A 61 9.84 -9.23 -9.92
N GLN A 62 9.44 -8.65 -11.06
CA GLN A 62 9.86 -7.30 -11.46
C GLN A 62 9.39 -6.23 -10.49
N THR A 63 8.16 -6.36 -9.98
CA THR A 63 7.61 -5.46 -8.96
C THR A 63 8.44 -5.54 -7.68
N ALA A 64 8.73 -6.75 -7.21
CA ALA A 64 9.56 -6.95 -6.02
C ALA A 64 10.98 -6.39 -6.18
N GLU A 65 11.61 -6.57 -7.34
CA GLU A 65 12.94 -6.02 -7.63
C GLU A 65 12.94 -4.48 -7.60
N LYS A 66 11.90 -3.84 -8.14
CA LYS A 66 11.75 -2.38 -8.03
C LYS A 66 11.58 -1.93 -6.58
N ILE A 67 10.74 -2.61 -5.79
CA ILE A 67 10.55 -2.29 -4.36
C ILE A 67 11.88 -2.37 -3.62
N ILE A 68 12.65 -3.45 -3.83
CA ILE A 68 13.93 -3.66 -3.17
C ILE A 68 14.97 -2.61 -3.61
N SER A 69 15.00 -2.26 -4.90
CA SER A 69 15.93 -1.25 -5.41
C SER A 69 15.68 0.15 -4.88
N GLU A 70 14.42 0.51 -4.64
CA GLU A 70 14.00 1.81 -4.09
C GLU A 70 14.30 1.93 -2.59
N LYS A 71 14.45 0.83 -1.87
CA LYS A 71 14.76 0.79 -0.42
C LYS A 71 13.88 1.73 0.40
N PRO A 72 12.53 1.63 0.29
CA PRO A 72 11.64 2.50 1.05
C PRO A 72 11.74 2.20 2.55
N LEU A 73 11.58 3.21 3.38
CA LEU A 73 11.42 3.03 4.83
C LEU A 73 10.14 2.23 5.13
N LEU A 74 9.09 2.41 4.31
CA LEU A 74 7.82 1.68 4.40
C LEU A 74 7.30 1.35 3.00
N ALA A 75 7.10 0.07 2.72
CA ALA A 75 6.37 -0.43 1.54
C ALA A 75 4.87 -0.47 1.87
N VAL A 76 4.06 0.30 1.14
CA VAL A 76 2.62 0.43 1.36
C VAL A 76 1.87 -0.30 0.24
N TYR A 77 1.36 -1.50 0.52
CA TYR A 77 0.61 -2.29 -0.45
C TYR A 77 -0.85 -1.83 -0.48
N MET A 78 -1.23 -1.22 -1.59
CA MET A 78 -2.57 -0.69 -1.85
C MET A 78 -3.40 -1.76 -2.56
N VAL A 79 -4.05 -2.62 -1.78
CA VAL A 79 -4.78 -3.78 -2.32
C VAL A 79 -6.26 -3.42 -2.49
N TYR A 80 -6.51 -2.66 -3.54
CA TYR A 80 -7.84 -2.34 -4.03
C TYR A 80 -8.01 -2.91 -5.44
N GLY A 81 -9.21 -3.42 -5.77
CA GLY A 81 -9.58 -3.68 -7.15
C GLY A 81 -10.11 -2.41 -7.82
N GLN A 82 -10.57 -2.53 -9.05
CA GLN A 82 -11.27 -1.44 -9.76
C GLN A 82 -12.52 -0.97 -8.99
N GLN A 83 -13.10 -1.87 -8.19
CA GLN A 83 -14.12 -1.54 -7.22
C GLN A 83 -13.62 -1.89 -5.81
N PRO A 84 -13.97 -1.13 -4.77
CA PRO A 84 -13.54 -1.41 -3.40
C PRO A 84 -13.86 -2.83 -2.92
N SER A 85 -14.98 -3.41 -3.37
CA SER A 85 -15.38 -4.79 -3.09
C SER A 85 -14.45 -5.84 -3.71
N ALA A 86 -13.68 -5.49 -4.74
CA ALA A 86 -12.73 -6.40 -5.39
C ALA A 86 -11.40 -6.53 -4.65
N SER A 87 -11.20 -5.85 -3.52
CA SER A 87 -9.97 -5.93 -2.71
C SER A 87 -9.60 -7.38 -2.35
N THR A 88 -10.58 -8.21 -2.02
CA THR A 88 -10.35 -9.63 -1.70
C THR A 88 -9.70 -10.40 -2.86
N GLN A 89 -10.10 -10.14 -4.09
CA GLN A 89 -9.57 -10.80 -5.28
C GLN A 89 -8.11 -10.40 -5.57
N CYS A 90 -7.71 -9.19 -5.15
CA CYS A 90 -6.36 -8.67 -5.34
C CYS A 90 -5.39 -9.05 -4.20
N MET A 91 -5.88 -9.60 -3.09
CA MET A 91 -5.02 -10.03 -1.96
C MET A 91 -3.96 -11.05 -2.38
N PRO A 92 -4.25 -12.11 -3.18
CA PRO A 92 -3.23 -13.06 -3.61
C PRO A 92 -2.06 -12.41 -4.36
N ALA A 93 -2.34 -11.43 -5.22
CA ALA A 93 -1.28 -10.72 -5.95
C ALA A 93 -0.41 -9.88 -5.02
N GLY A 94 -1.03 -9.17 -4.07
CA GLY A 94 -0.31 -8.45 -3.02
C GLY A 94 0.57 -9.36 -2.18
N LYS A 95 0.02 -10.50 -1.74
CA LYS A 95 0.74 -11.53 -0.99
C LYS A 95 1.95 -12.04 -1.76
N LYS A 96 1.77 -12.50 -2.98
CA LYS A 96 2.84 -13.07 -3.81
C LYS A 96 3.99 -12.08 -4.01
N THR A 97 3.69 -10.81 -4.28
CA THR A 97 4.72 -9.77 -4.38
C THR A 97 5.44 -9.55 -3.06
N ALA A 98 4.69 -9.50 -1.93
CA ALA A 98 5.28 -9.28 -0.61
C ALA A 98 6.13 -10.46 -0.15
N ASP A 99 5.73 -11.71 -0.43
CA ASP A 99 6.54 -12.91 -0.15
C ASP A 99 7.91 -12.81 -0.86
N ILE A 100 7.93 -12.45 -2.15
CA ILE A 100 9.19 -12.29 -2.91
C ILE A 100 10.06 -11.16 -2.33
N VAL A 101 9.46 -10.04 -1.93
CA VAL A 101 10.19 -8.93 -1.29
C VAL A 101 10.81 -9.39 0.02
N ASN A 102 10.05 -10.06 0.88
CA ASN A 102 10.52 -10.54 2.18
C ASN A 102 11.67 -11.55 2.01
N ASP A 103 11.51 -12.54 1.14
CA ASP A 103 12.54 -13.54 0.86
C ASP A 103 13.85 -12.90 0.34
N LYS A 104 13.76 -12.00 -0.63
CA LYS A 104 14.94 -11.38 -1.24
C LYS A 104 15.57 -10.29 -0.38
N SER A 105 14.82 -9.63 0.52
CA SER A 105 15.32 -8.59 1.43
C SER A 105 15.61 -9.08 2.83
N ASN A 106 15.46 -10.38 3.12
CA ASN A 106 15.58 -10.96 4.47
C ASN A 106 14.72 -10.20 5.52
N ASP A 107 13.48 -9.87 5.17
CA ASP A 107 12.52 -9.12 6.00
C ASP A 107 12.99 -7.71 6.46
N GLU A 108 13.97 -7.13 5.78
CA GLU A 108 14.48 -5.79 6.14
C GLU A 108 13.49 -4.68 5.80
N ILE A 109 12.67 -4.83 4.73
CA ILE A 109 11.71 -3.83 4.30
C ILE A 109 10.40 -3.99 5.08
N LYS A 110 10.05 -2.99 5.90
CA LYS A 110 8.77 -2.98 6.61
C LYS A 110 7.63 -2.73 5.64
N SER A 111 6.53 -3.50 5.79
CA SER A 111 5.38 -3.44 4.92
C SER A 111 4.08 -3.20 5.68
N ILE A 112 3.16 -2.45 5.07
CA ILE A 112 1.78 -2.29 5.52
C ILE A 112 0.84 -2.56 4.36
N VAL A 113 -0.24 -3.29 4.61
CA VAL A 113 -1.30 -3.49 3.62
C VAL A 113 -2.51 -2.63 3.96
N ILE A 114 -3.08 -2.02 2.92
CA ILE A 114 -4.27 -1.17 2.96
C ILE A 114 -5.25 -1.67 1.90
N GLY A 115 -6.52 -1.81 2.27
CA GLY A 115 -7.59 -2.27 1.39
C GLY A 115 -8.82 -2.64 2.19
N THR A 116 -9.98 -2.75 1.53
CA THR A 116 -11.22 -3.08 2.21
C THR A 116 -11.20 -4.48 2.83
N HIS A 117 -10.55 -5.46 2.19
CA HIS A 117 -10.36 -6.80 2.75
C HIS A 117 -9.51 -6.74 4.04
N ALA A 118 -8.32 -6.13 3.95
CA ALA A 118 -7.41 -6.00 5.08
C ALA A 118 -8.04 -5.25 6.26
N SER A 119 -8.79 -4.17 5.97
CA SER A 119 -9.50 -3.39 6.97
C SER A 119 -10.64 -4.16 7.65
N SER A 120 -11.31 -5.06 6.90
CA SER A 120 -12.43 -5.85 7.42
C SER A 120 -11.98 -7.08 8.22
N LEU A 121 -10.83 -7.66 7.86
CA LEU A 121 -10.29 -8.88 8.46
C LEU A 121 -8.83 -8.68 8.94
N PRO A 122 -8.52 -7.62 9.72
CA PRO A 122 -7.14 -7.24 9.97
C PRO A 122 -6.34 -8.29 10.76
N SER A 123 -6.96 -8.95 11.73
CA SER A 123 -6.32 -10.02 12.50
C SER A 123 -5.96 -11.20 11.62
N ARG A 124 -6.91 -11.65 10.79
CA ARG A 124 -6.70 -12.75 9.86
C ARG A 124 -5.63 -12.42 8.82
N THR A 125 -5.70 -11.23 8.24
CA THR A 125 -4.69 -10.73 7.29
C THR A 125 -3.29 -10.75 7.92
N LEU A 126 -3.16 -10.29 9.16
CA LEU A 126 -1.87 -10.28 9.85
C LEU A 126 -1.35 -11.69 10.17
N LEU A 127 -2.23 -12.67 10.33
CA LEU A 127 -1.84 -14.08 10.60
C LEU A 127 -1.44 -14.81 9.32
N GLU A 128 -2.18 -14.63 8.24
CA GLU A 128 -2.11 -15.45 7.02
C GLU A 128 -1.26 -14.82 5.91
N GLU A 129 -1.01 -13.50 5.99
CA GLU A 129 -0.32 -12.75 4.95
C GLU A 129 1.04 -12.21 5.41
N PRO A 130 1.99 -11.99 4.46
CA PRO A 130 3.39 -11.69 4.79
C PRO A 130 3.66 -10.21 5.12
N TYR A 131 2.67 -9.49 5.62
CA TYR A 131 2.83 -8.07 5.95
C TYR A 131 3.28 -7.85 7.37
N THR A 132 4.15 -6.83 7.59
CA THR A 132 4.57 -6.40 8.93
C THR A 132 3.40 -5.78 9.68
N PHE A 133 2.58 -5.01 8.97
CA PHE A 133 1.48 -4.24 9.51
C PHE A 133 0.22 -4.37 8.65
N VAL A 134 -0.93 -4.18 9.29
CA VAL A 134 -2.23 -4.06 8.60
C VAL A 134 -2.89 -2.76 9.03
N CYS A 135 -3.42 -2.03 8.07
CA CYS A 135 -4.20 -0.82 8.32
C CYS A 135 -5.69 -1.15 8.42
N GLN A 136 -6.30 -0.81 9.54
CA GLN A 136 -7.74 -0.78 9.68
C GLN A 136 -8.24 0.65 9.43
N GLY A 137 -8.97 0.84 8.34
CA GLY A 137 -9.49 2.13 7.89
C GLY A 137 -8.85 2.60 6.58
N GLU A 138 -8.90 3.91 6.33
CA GLU A 138 -8.59 4.52 5.03
C GLU A 138 -7.08 4.71 4.75
N GLY A 139 -6.27 4.76 5.78
CA GLY A 139 -4.80 4.74 5.65
C GLY A 139 -4.05 6.06 5.83
N PRO A 140 -4.49 7.24 5.38
CA PRO A 140 -3.62 8.44 5.36
C PRO A 140 -2.97 8.75 6.71
N ILE A 141 -3.76 8.82 7.78
CA ILE A 141 -3.27 9.13 9.13
C ILE A 141 -2.40 8.00 9.68
N THR A 142 -2.81 6.74 9.46
CA THR A 142 -2.07 5.56 9.92
C THR A 142 -0.67 5.51 9.29
N VAL A 143 -0.58 5.73 7.97
CA VAL A 143 0.70 5.74 7.24
C VAL A 143 1.57 6.90 7.69
N GLU A 144 1.00 8.10 7.84
CA GLU A 144 1.72 9.29 8.32
C GLU A 144 2.37 9.04 9.68
N GLU A 145 1.60 8.59 10.66
CA GLU A 145 2.09 8.36 12.02
C GLU A 145 3.08 7.19 12.08
N LEU A 146 2.88 6.14 11.26
CA LEU A 146 3.82 5.03 11.16
C LEU A 146 5.16 5.49 10.57
N ILE A 147 5.17 6.27 9.48
CA ILE A 147 6.41 6.83 8.91
C ILE A 147 7.14 7.69 9.94
N LYS A 148 6.43 8.60 10.63
CA LYS A 148 7.04 9.44 11.69
C LYS A 148 7.71 8.62 12.78
N LEU A 149 7.11 7.51 13.14
CA LEU A 149 7.63 6.60 14.16
C LEU A 149 8.86 5.84 13.66
N LEU A 150 8.80 5.29 12.45
CA LEU A 150 9.90 4.57 11.82
C LEU A 150 11.12 5.48 11.59
N LYS A 151 10.93 6.71 11.14
CA LYS A 151 12.02 7.73 10.99
C LYS A 151 12.74 8.01 12.31
N LYS A 152 12.08 7.84 13.44
CA LYS A 152 12.69 8.00 14.77
C LYS A 152 13.38 6.71 15.27
N GLY A 153 13.40 5.66 14.48
CA GLY A 153 13.93 4.34 14.87
C GLY A 153 13.17 3.67 16.01
N LYS A 154 11.93 4.11 16.29
CA LYS A 154 11.11 3.57 17.37
C LYS A 154 10.39 2.32 16.94
N LYS A 155 10.22 1.38 17.90
CA LYS A 155 9.51 0.10 17.70
C LYS A 155 8.24 -0.02 18.55
N ASN A 156 7.86 1.03 19.27
CA ASN A 156 6.64 1.03 20.07
C ASN A 156 5.49 1.60 19.23
N TYR A 157 4.66 0.75 18.63
CA TYR A 157 3.62 1.09 17.68
C TYR A 157 2.27 1.43 18.30
N LYS A 158 2.12 1.38 19.62
CA LYS A 158 0.86 1.48 20.37
C LYS A 158 0.06 2.77 20.14
N ASP A 159 0.74 3.84 19.69
CA ASP A 159 0.10 5.14 19.49
C ASP A 159 -0.22 5.44 18.00
N VAL A 160 0.07 4.51 17.07
CA VAL A 160 -0.25 4.66 15.65
C VAL A 160 -1.71 4.28 15.41
N PRO A 161 -2.60 5.24 15.09
CA PRO A 161 -4.03 4.95 15.01
C PRO A 161 -4.37 4.02 13.84
N GLY A 162 -5.30 3.09 14.05
CA GLY A 162 -5.74 2.13 13.04
C GLY A 162 -4.74 1.03 12.70
N LEU A 163 -3.61 0.95 13.41
CA LEU A 163 -2.57 -0.03 13.13
C LEU A 163 -2.83 -1.36 13.85
N TRP A 164 -2.66 -2.46 13.09
CA TRP A 164 -2.55 -3.82 13.58
C TRP A 164 -1.13 -4.34 13.35
N TYR A 165 -0.53 -4.98 14.36
CA TYR A 165 0.85 -5.46 14.32
C TYR A 165 1.06 -6.66 15.25
N LYS A 166 2.18 -7.36 15.08
CA LYS A 166 2.62 -8.41 16.01
C LYS A 166 3.65 -7.85 16.99
N GLU A 167 3.47 -8.13 18.25
CA GLU A 167 4.43 -7.81 19.32
C GLU A 167 4.57 -9.02 20.24
N ASN A 168 5.80 -9.52 20.41
CA ASN A 168 6.11 -10.73 21.20
C ASN A 168 5.25 -11.96 20.83
N GLY A 169 4.94 -12.12 19.54
CA GLY A 169 4.11 -13.23 19.03
C GLY A 169 2.60 -13.02 19.18
N GLU A 170 2.17 -11.96 19.86
CA GLU A 170 0.75 -11.62 20.01
C GLU A 170 0.32 -10.55 18.99
N ILE A 171 -0.94 -10.65 18.53
CA ILE A 171 -1.56 -9.60 17.73
C ILE A 171 -2.02 -8.47 18.64
N LYS A 172 -1.59 -7.27 18.27
CA LYS A 172 -2.01 -6.01 18.91
C LYS A 172 -2.75 -5.15 17.89
N ASN A 173 -3.70 -4.36 18.39
CA ASN A 173 -4.40 -3.36 17.59
C ASN A 173 -4.58 -2.07 18.36
N ASN A 174 -4.57 -0.97 17.64
CA ASN A 174 -4.75 0.37 18.20
C ASN A 174 -6.15 0.91 17.88
N LYS A 175 -6.55 1.97 18.57
CA LYS A 175 -7.79 2.67 18.27
C LYS A 175 -7.82 3.13 16.82
N SER A 176 -8.98 3.08 16.19
CA SER A 176 -9.17 3.57 14.81
C SER A 176 -8.68 5.01 14.64
N ALA A 177 -8.16 5.30 13.45
CA ALA A 177 -7.87 6.68 13.07
C ALA A 177 -9.16 7.51 13.05
N LYS A 178 -9.06 8.79 13.36
CA LYS A 178 -10.19 9.70 13.22
C LYS A 178 -10.53 9.88 11.75
N MET A 179 -11.80 9.92 11.44
CA MET A 179 -12.26 10.29 10.10
C MET A 179 -12.00 11.78 9.85
N PHE A 180 -11.74 12.12 8.61
CA PHE A 180 -11.63 13.53 8.23
C PHE A 180 -13.01 14.18 8.22
N GLU A 181 -13.15 15.29 8.92
CA GLU A 181 -14.41 16.06 8.97
C GLU A 181 -14.59 16.93 7.71
N ASN A 182 -13.48 17.40 7.14
CA ASN A 182 -13.46 18.22 5.93
C ASN A 182 -12.50 17.61 4.91
N LEU A 183 -13.05 16.91 3.92
CA LEU A 183 -12.27 16.21 2.90
C LEU A 183 -11.49 17.18 2.00
N ASP A 184 -12.06 18.31 1.62
CA ASP A 184 -11.43 19.29 0.73
C ASP A 184 -10.15 19.88 1.33
N GLN A 185 -10.14 20.08 2.65
CA GLN A 185 -8.96 20.55 3.37
C GLN A 185 -7.99 19.45 3.70
N SER A 186 -8.49 18.27 4.05
CA SER A 186 -7.69 17.15 4.55
C SER A 186 -7.04 16.33 3.44
N LEU A 187 -7.76 16.10 2.35
CA LEU A 187 -7.30 15.33 1.18
C LEU A 187 -7.19 16.28 -0.03
N PRO A 188 -6.04 16.92 -0.23
CA PRO A 188 -5.86 18.03 -1.16
C PRO A 188 -5.79 17.63 -2.65
N GLY A 189 -6.46 16.56 -3.03
CA GLY A 189 -6.52 16.02 -4.39
C GLY A 189 -5.57 14.87 -4.64
N GLN A 190 -5.26 14.63 -5.90
CA GLN A 190 -4.48 13.50 -6.40
C GLN A 190 -3.03 13.88 -6.66
N ALA A 191 -2.11 12.95 -6.51
CA ALA A 191 -0.68 13.10 -6.84
C ALA A 191 -0.41 12.71 -8.30
N TRP A 192 -1.08 13.35 -9.25
CA TRP A 192 -0.92 13.06 -10.69
C TRP A 192 0.52 13.21 -11.18
N GLU A 193 1.29 14.08 -10.53
CA GLU A 193 2.71 14.31 -10.80
C GLU A 193 3.60 13.10 -10.54
N LEU A 194 3.11 12.09 -9.81
CA LEU A 194 3.83 10.84 -9.55
C LEU A 194 3.45 9.72 -10.53
N LEU A 195 2.53 9.96 -11.46
CA LEU A 195 1.99 8.97 -12.37
C LEU A 195 2.30 9.33 -13.83
N ASP A 196 2.67 8.34 -14.63
CA ASP A 196 2.72 8.48 -16.08
C ASP A 196 1.32 8.25 -16.67
N LEU A 197 0.58 9.34 -16.85
CA LEU A 197 -0.81 9.29 -17.29
C LEU A 197 -1.01 8.65 -18.68
N SER A 198 0.04 8.55 -19.50
CA SER A 198 -0.04 7.90 -20.81
C SER A 198 -0.23 6.38 -20.74
N LYS A 199 0.03 5.77 -19.58
CA LYS A 199 -0.12 4.33 -19.34
C LYS A 199 -1.55 3.90 -19.00
N TYR A 200 -2.42 4.86 -18.66
CA TYR A 200 -3.80 4.55 -18.29
C TYR A 200 -4.72 4.67 -19.50
N LYS A 201 -5.65 3.72 -19.60
CA LYS A 201 -6.59 3.65 -20.72
C LYS A 201 -7.93 3.07 -20.26
N ALA A 202 -9.00 3.68 -20.74
CA ALA A 202 -10.33 3.09 -20.75
C ALA A 202 -10.44 2.05 -21.88
N HIS A 203 -11.55 1.30 -21.92
CA HIS A 203 -11.90 0.41 -23.02
C HIS A 203 -12.30 1.19 -24.24
#